data_d4b7279a9d76851490e0813cc20b2e31
#
_entry.id   d4b7279a9d76851490e0813cc20b2e31
#
_cell.length_a   1.000
_cell.length_b   1.000
_cell.length_c   1.000
_cell.angle_alpha   90.00
_cell.angle_beta   90.00
_cell.angle_gamma   90.00
#
_symmetry.space_group_name_H-M   'P 1'
#
loop_
_entity.id
_entity.type
_entity.pdbx_description
1 polymer ?
#
loop_
_entity_poly.entity_id
_entity_poly.type
_entity_poly.pdbx_seq_one_letter_code
_entity_poly.pdbx_strand_id
1 'polypeptide(L)'
;MDYIFDTHAHYDDEAFDADREEVLTGLKEQGIGTVVNVGASIASTKTTLALAEAHPFMYAAVGVHPNETAELTDADMKWLESLAENPKVVAIGEIGLDYYWDEPEREIQKHWFTAQLEVAKKTGLPVIIHSRDAAKDTLDIMKVEHNGATGGVIHCFSYGVEMAREYLNMGYYIGSGGVLTFKNAKKLIEVAEYAPLDRIVLETDCPYLAPVPNRGKRNFSGNLPYVVEKLAEIKGVSAEEIIRETAKNARALYRITE
;
A
#
# COMPACT_ATOMS: atom_id res chain seq x y z
N MET A 1 17.82 5.89 -16.18
CA MET A 1 16.80 6.82 -15.68
C MET A 1 16.02 6.04 -14.66
N ASP A 2 15.98 6.52 -13.43
CA ASP A 2 15.25 5.82 -12.39
C ASP A 2 13.74 5.97 -12.61
N TYR A 3 12.99 4.89 -12.41
CA TYR A 3 11.54 4.87 -12.54
C TYR A 3 10.88 4.92 -11.18
N ILE A 4 9.73 5.56 -11.10
CA ILE A 4 8.88 5.56 -9.91
C ILE A 4 8.31 4.16 -9.69
N PHE A 5 8.28 3.73 -8.44
CA PHE A 5 7.63 2.51 -7.99
C PHE A 5 6.34 2.89 -7.26
N ASP A 6 5.19 2.44 -7.76
CA ASP A 6 3.90 2.59 -7.08
C ASP A 6 3.65 1.38 -6.19
N THR A 7 3.69 1.56 -4.88
CA THR A 7 3.59 0.45 -3.93
C THR A 7 2.17 0.02 -3.59
N HIS A 8 1.15 0.77 -4.06
CA HIS A 8 -0.25 0.47 -3.76
C HIS A 8 -1.21 1.06 -4.80
N ALA A 9 -1.82 0.20 -5.59
CA ALA A 9 -2.78 0.55 -6.64
C ALA A 9 -3.89 -0.50 -6.74
N HIS A 10 -5.07 -0.11 -7.22
CA HIS A 10 -6.21 -1.00 -7.48
C HIS A 10 -6.65 -0.87 -8.95
N TYR A 11 -5.80 -1.33 -9.86
CA TYR A 11 -6.13 -1.35 -11.29
C TYR A 11 -7.19 -2.40 -11.65
N ASP A 12 -7.56 -3.28 -10.74
CA ASP A 12 -8.68 -4.20 -10.86
C ASP A 12 -10.06 -3.54 -10.62
N ASP A 13 -10.07 -2.30 -10.08
CA ASP A 13 -11.30 -1.52 -9.84
C ASP A 13 -12.06 -1.22 -11.15
N GLU A 14 -13.40 -1.23 -11.07
CA GLU A 14 -14.32 -0.95 -12.20
C GLU A 14 -14.10 0.42 -12.86
N ALA A 15 -13.57 1.37 -12.12
CA ALA A 15 -13.20 2.69 -12.65
C ALA A 15 -12.21 2.62 -13.82
N PHE A 16 -11.48 1.51 -13.96
CA PHE A 16 -10.54 1.27 -15.06
C PHE A 16 -11.08 0.38 -16.18
N ASP A 17 -12.27 -0.18 -16.08
CA ASP A 17 -12.78 -1.17 -17.03
C ASP A 17 -12.76 -0.68 -18.49
N ALA A 18 -13.00 0.60 -18.70
CA ALA A 18 -13.07 1.18 -20.05
C ALA A 18 -11.71 1.34 -20.74
N ASP A 19 -10.60 1.50 -19.98
CA ASP A 19 -9.30 1.91 -20.53
C ASP A 19 -8.10 1.32 -19.78
N ARG A 20 -8.30 0.29 -18.97
CA ARG A 20 -7.26 -0.34 -18.12
C ARG A 20 -5.98 -0.65 -18.88
N GLU A 21 -6.10 -1.33 -20.02
CA GLU A 21 -4.94 -1.73 -20.81
C GLU A 21 -4.20 -0.54 -21.43
N GLU A 22 -4.94 0.50 -21.85
CA GLU A 22 -4.35 1.74 -22.37
C GLU A 22 -3.57 2.47 -21.27
N VAL A 23 -4.17 2.59 -20.08
CA VAL A 23 -3.50 3.20 -18.92
C VAL A 23 -2.24 2.44 -18.54
N LEU A 24 -2.32 1.12 -18.37
CA LEU A 24 -1.20 0.27 -17.94
C LEU A 24 -0.04 0.29 -18.94
N THR A 25 -0.33 0.19 -20.24
CA THR A 25 0.72 0.22 -21.28
C THR A 25 1.42 1.58 -21.37
N GLY A 26 0.71 2.68 -21.05
CA GLY A 26 1.27 4.03 -21.05
C GLY A 26 2.11 4.41 -19.83
N LEU A 27 2.12 3.61 -18.76
CA LEU A 27 2.77 3.97 -17.49
C LEU A 27 4.28 4.18 -17.62
N LYS A 28 4.96 3.34 -18.40
CA LYS A 28 6.41 3.42 -18.59
C LYS A 28 6.85 4.75 -19.22
N GLU A 29 6.09 5.24 -20.19
CA GLU A 29 6.35 6.54 -20.84
C GLU A 29 6.16 7.71 -19.86
N GLN A 30 5.36 7.51 -18.82
CA GLN A 30 5.11 8.47 -17.74
C GLN A 30 6.09 8.32 -16.56
N GLY A 31 7.15 7.51 -16.72
CA GLY A 31 8.19 7.34 -15.72
C GLY A 31 7.86 6.33 -14.60
N ILE A 32 6.81 5.52 -14.75
CA ILE A 32 6.43 4.48 -13.79
C ILE A 32 7.03 3.15 -14.25
N GLY A 33 7.84 2.53 -13.41
CA GLY A 33 8.55 1.29 -13.75
C GLY A 33 7.99 0.03 -13.12
N THR A 34 7.36 0.15 -11.95
CA THR A 34 6.83 -0.99 -11.20
C THR A 34 5.57 -0.58 -10.44
N VAL A 35 4.61 -1.47 -10.36
CA VAL A 35 3.35 -1.29 -9.63
C VAL A 35 3.06 -2.54 -8.80
N VAL A 36 2.65 -2.37 -7.56
CA VAL A 36 1.99 -3.43 -6.78
C VAL A 36 0.49 -3.18 -6.82
N ASN A 37 -0.25 -4.05 -7.52
CA ASN A 37 -1.70 -4.06 -7.45
C ASN A 37 -2.14 -4.81 -6.21
N VAL A 38 -3.15 -4.32 -5.52
CA VAL A 38 -3.48 -4.79 -4.17
C VAL A 38 -4.91 -5.33 -4.12
N GLY A 39 -5.05 -6.57 -3.69
CA GLY A 39 -6.35 -7.20 -3.49
C GLY A 39 -7.05 -6.64 -2.25
N ALA A 40 -8.35 -6.35 -2.38
CA ALA A 40 -9.19 -5.85 -1.30
C ALA A 40 -10.29 -6.85 -0.87
N SER A 41 -10.57 -7.87 -1.69
CA SER A 41 -11.53 -8.94 -1.41
C SER A 41 -11.03 -10.25 -2.04
N ILE A 42 -11.72 -11.35 -1.79
CA ILE A 42 -11.42 -12.64 -2.45
C ILE A 42 -11.53 -12.51 -3.98
N ALA A 43 -12.54 -11.78 -4.47
CA ALA A 43 -12.71 -11.56 -5.91
C ALA A 43 -11.63 -10.65 -6.47
N SER A 44 -11.36 -9.52 -5.82
CA SER A 44 -10.33 -8.55 -6.19
C SER A 44 -8.94 -9.19 -6.15
N THR A 45 -8.61 -10.00 -5.15
CA THR A 45 -7.33 -10.74 -5.08
C THR A 45 -7.11 -11.64 -6.29
N LYS A 46 -8.15 -12.32 -6.80
CA LYS A 46 -8.04 -13.14 -8.02
C LYS A 46 -7.74 -12.29 -9.25
N THR A 47 -8.45 -11.18 -9.41
CA THR A 47 -8.25 -10.26 -10.54
C THR A 47 -6.88 -9.59 -10.46
N THR A 48 -6.48 -9.14 -9.27
CA THR A 48 -5.15 -8.58 -8.98
C THR A 48 -4.03 -9.52 -9.41
N LEU A 49 -4.12 -10.80 -9.03
CA LEU A 49 -3.12 -11.78 -9.43
C LEU A 49 -3.08 -11.98 -10.95
N ALA A 50 -4.25 -12.08 -11.60
CA ALA A 50 -4.31 -12.22 -13.05
C ALA A 50 -3.69 -11.01 -13.78
N LEU A 51 -3.91 -9.78 -13.29
CA LEU A 51 -3.27 -8.58 -13.84
C LEU A 51 -1.74 -8.61 -13.65
N ALA A 52 -1.27 -9.03 -12.48
CA ALA A 52 0.16 -9.14 -12.21
C ALA A 52 0.85 -10.19 -13.12
N GLU A 53 0.17 -11.29 -13.40
CA GLU A 53 0.67 -12.32 -14.33
C GLU A 53 0.70 -11.83 -15.78
N ALA A 54 -0.26 -11.01 -16.17
CA ALA A 54 -0.35 -10.46 -17.54
C ALA A 54 0.70 -9.37 -17.82
N HIS A 55 1.14 -8.63 -16.78
CA HIS A 55 2.03 -7.48 -16.94
C HIS A 55 3.38 -7.69 -16.22
N PRO A 56 4.52 -7.74 -16.94
CA PRO A 56 5.83 -8.00 -16.34
C PRO A 56 6.24 -7.04 -15.23
N PHE A 57 5.84 -5.75 -15.33
CA PHE A 57 6.16 -4.69 -14.38
C PHE A 57 5.23 -4.66 -13.16
N MET A 58 4.20 -5.49 -13.13
CA MET A 58 3.21 -5.53 -12.06
C MET A 58 3.44 -6.73 -11.15
N TYR A 59 3.24 -6.50 -9.86
CA TYR A 59 3.20 -7.51 -8.81
C TYR A 59 1.86 -7.45 -8.08
N ALA A 60 1.56 -8.46 -7.28
CA ALA A 60 0.32 -8.58 -6.53
C ALA A 60 0.57 -8.57 -5.01
N ALA A 61 -0.24 -7.85 -4.28
CA ALA A 61 -0.49 -8.13 -2.87
C ALA A 61 -1.83 -8.86 -2.73
N VAL A 62 -1.88 -9.87 -1.87
CA VAL A 62 -3.06 -10.73 -1.70
C VAL A 62 -3.59 -10.62 -0.28
N GLY A 63 -4.87 -10.32 -0.14
CA GLY A 63 -5.48 -10.10 1.16
C GLY A 63 -6.94 -9.67 1.06
N VAL A 64 -7.53 -9.39 2.21
CA VAL A 64 -8.92 -8.94 2.31
C VAL A 64 -9.00 -7.74 3.23
N HIS A 65 -9.46 -6.62 2.66
CA HIS A 65 -9.69 -5.37 3.35
C HIS A 65 -10.68 -5.52 4.50
N PRO A 66 -10.54 -4.81 5.63
CA PRO A 66 -11.40 -4.95 6.79
C PRO A 66 -12.91 -4.88 6.48
N ASN A 67 -13.35 -4.07 5.53
CA ASN A 67 -14.76 -3.96 5.17
C ASN A 67 -15.31 -5.17 4.39
N GLU A 68 -14.45 -6.05 3.88
CA GLU A 68 -14.79 -7.22 3.09
C GLU A 68 -14.66 -8.54 3.88
N THR A 69 -14.46 -8.44 5.20
CA THR A 69 -14.14 -9.62 6.03
C THR A 69 -15.36 -10.37 6.57
N ALA A 70 -16.59 -9.88 6.37
CA ALA A 70 -17.80 -10.46 6.96
C ALA A 70 -18.02 -11.95 6.64
N GLU A 71 -17.71 -12.35 5.40
CA GLU A 71 -17.96 -13.69 4.86
C GLU A 71 -16.71 -14.59 4.85
N LEU A 72 -15.57 -14.12 5.42
CA LEU A 72 -14.34 -14.88 5.42
C LEU A 72 -14.44 -16.17 6.25
N THR A 73 -13.66 -17.16 5.84
CA THR A 73 -13.54 -18.46 6.49
C THR A 73 -12.09 -18.89 6.65
N ASP A 74 -11.82 -19.89 7.48
CA ASP A 74 -10.48 -20.49 7.59
C ASP A 74 -9.99 -21.11 6.26
N ALA A 75 -10.90 -21.46 5.35
CA ALA A 75 -10.53 -21.96 4.03
C ALA A 75 -9.91 -20.83 3.17
N ASP A 76 -10.41 -19.61 3.32
CA ASP A 76 -9.88 -18.44 2.61
C ASP A 76 -8.46 -18.10 3.10
N MET A 77 -8.18 -18.26 4.40
CA MET A 77 -6.81 -18.08 4.93
C MET A 77 -5.83 -19.09 4.33
N LYS A 78 -6.22 -20.35 4.20
CA LYS A 78 -5.41 -21.38 3.54
C LYS A 78 -5.22 -21.10 2.05
N TRP A 79 -6.25 -20.57 1.41
CA TRP A 79 -6.14 -20.16 0.03
C TRP A 79 -5.19 -18.98 -0.15
N LEU A 80 -5.28 -17.92 0.67
CA LEU A 80 -4.33 -16.80 0.66
C LEU A 80 -2.89 -17.29 0.91
N GLU A 81 -2.68 -18.20 1.87
CA GLU A 81 -1.38 -18.82 2.14
C GLU A 81 -0.83 -19.53 0.90
N SER A 82 -1.66 -20.27 0.16
CA SER A 82 -1.24 -20.97 -1.06
C SER A 82 -0.85 -20.03 -2.20
N LEU A 83 -1.41 -18.82 -2.28
CA LEU A 83 -1.05 -17.83 -3.29
C LEU A 83 0.38 -17.30 -3.13
N ALA A 84 0.94 -17.35 -1.93
CA ALA A 84 2.29 -16.89 -1.65
C ALA A 84 3.39 -17.69 -2.38
N GLU A 85 3.08 -18.86 -2.93
CA GLU A 85 3.98 -19.64 -3.78
C GLU A 85 4.16 -19.02 -5.18
N ASN A 86 3.25 -18.13 -5.59
CA ASN A 86 3.33 -17.47 -6.89
C ASN A 86 4.39 -16.34 -6.83
N PRO A 87 5.40 -16.33 -7.72
CA PRO A 87 6.48 -15.34 -7.71
C PRO A 87 6.01 -13.90 -7.96
N LYS A 88 4.78 -13.71 -8.44
CA LYS A 88 4.16 -12.39 -8.58
C LYS A 88 3.57 -11.86 -7.29
N VAL A 89 3.35 -12.71 -6.29
CA VAL A 89 2.82 -12.31 -4.98
C VAL A 89 3.96 -11.85 -4.09
N VAL A 90 3.92 -10.58 -3.69
CA VAL A 90 5.01 -9.92 -2.95
C VAL A 90 4.62 -9.45 -1.55
N ALA A 91 3.35 -9.47 -1.20
CA ALA A 91 2.87 -9.06 0.12
C ALA A 91 1.52 -9.71 0.49
N ILE A 92 1.24 -9.76 1.79
CA ILE A 92 -0.10 -10.00 2.32
C ILE A 92 -0.74 -8.62 2.59
N GLY A 93 -1.80 -8.33 1.89
CA GLY A 93 -2.49 -7.03 1.95
C GLY A 93 -3.48 -6.85 0.79
N GLU A 94 -4.37 -5.93 0.98
CA GLU A 94 -4.53 -4.95 2.04
C GLU A 94 -5.28 -5.56 3.22
N ILE A 95 -4.74 -5.45 4.43
CA ILE A 95 -5.29 -6.00 5.66
C ILE A 95 -5.27 -4.96 6.78
N GLY A 96 -6.15 -5.05 7.76
CA GLY A 96 -6.13 -4.08 8.85
C GLY A 96 -7.48 -3.81 9.47
N LEU A 97 -7.72 -2.54 9.84
CA LEU A 97 -8.95 -2.09 10.51
C LEU A 97 -9.48 -0.79 9.89
N ASP A 98 -10.79 -0.72 9.68
CA ASP A 98 -11.49 0.49 9.24
C ASP A 98 -12.71 0.77 10.15
N TYR A 99 -12.59 1.77 11.00
CA TYR A 99 -13.66 2.20 11.89
C TYR A 99 -14.42 3.43 11.37
N TYR A 100 -14.06 3.92 10.19
CA TYR A 100 -14.81 4.98 9.53
C TYR A 100 -16.13 4.43 8.96
N TRP A 101 -16.08 3.32 8.25
CA TRP A 101 -17.27 2.61 7.78
C TRP A 101 -17.89 1.75 8.88
N ASP A 102 -17.03 1.21 9.79
CA ASP A 102 -17.36 0.41 10.97
C ASP A 102 -18.22 -0.84 10.62
N GLU A 103 -17.98 -1.40 9.45
CA GLU A 103 -18.61 -2.62 8.92
C GLU A 103 -17.53 -3.54 8.31
N PRO A 104 -17.58 -4.86 8.61
CA PRO A 104 -18.41 -5.51 9.63
C PRO A 104 -18.01 -5.09 11.05
N GLU A 105 -18.66 -5.65 12.08
CA GLU A 105 -18.34 -5.38 13.48
C GLU A 105 -16.83 -5.48 13.77
N ARG A 106 -16.32 -4.59 14.62
CA ARG A 106 -14.87 -4.45 14.90
C ARG A 106 -14.19 -5.75 15.33
N GLU A 107 -14.89 -6.61 16.09
CA GLU A 107 -14.33 -7.89 16.52
C GLU A 107 -14.15 -8.86 15.34
N ILE A 108 -14.98 -8.79 14.31
CA ILE A 108 -14.83 -9.54 13.07
C ILE A 108 -13.60 -9.02 12.30
N GLN A 109 -13.48 -7.70 12.16
CA GLN A 109 -12.31 -7.08 11.53
C GLN A 109 -11.01 -7.47 12.26
N LYS A 110 -10.96 -7.38 13.59
CA LYS A 110 -9.77 -7.74 14.41
C LYS A 110 -9.42 -9.22 14.26
N HIS A 111 -10.42 -10.10 14.29
CA HIS A 111 -10.21 -11.54 14.11
C HIS A 111 -9.51 -11.84 12.77
N TRP A 112 -10.05 -11.32 11.67
CA TRP A 112 -9.51 -11.58 10.35
C TRP A 112 -8.22 -10.81 10.07
N PHE A 113 -8.02 -9.64 10.68
CA PHE A 113 -6.73 -8.96 10.65
C PHE A 113 -5.64 -9.83 11.28
N THR A 114 -5.88 -10.35 12.49
CA THR A 114 -4.93 -11.26 13.17
C THR A 114 -4.68 -12.54 12.36
N ALA A 115 -5.72 -13.14 11.79
CA ALA A 115 -5.58 -14.33 10.96
C ALA A 115 -4.71 -14.08 9.70
N GLN A 116 -4.88 -12.95 9.04
CA GLN A 116 -4.05 -12.59 7.88
C GLN A 116 -2.62 -12.21 8.27
N LEU A 117 -2.38 -11.62 9.44
CA LEU A 117 -1.03 -11.43 9.98
C LEU A 117 -0.33 -12.78 10.23
N GLU A 118 -1.06 -13.79 10.65
CA GLU A 118 -0.52 -15.14 10.79
C GLU A 118 -0.16 -15.76 9.44
N VAL A 119 -0.96 -15.53 8.39
CA VAL A 119 -0.60 -15.92 7.01
C VAL A 119 0.71 -15.24 6.59
N ALA A 120 0.86 -13.94 6.86
CA ALA A 120 2.10 -13.22 6.54
C ALA A 120 3.32 -13.82 7.26
N LYS A 121 3.20 -14.17 8.55
CA LYS A 121 4.28 -14.83 9.31
C LYS A 121 4.65 -16.19 8.73
N LYS A 122 3.66 -17.01 8.35
CA LYS A 122 3.89 -18.36 7.78
C LYS A 122 4.56 -18.28 6.41
N THR A 123 4.13 -17.36 5.56
CA THR A 123 4.66 -17.19 4.20
C THR A 123 5.96 -16.41 4.17
N GLY A 124 6.26 -15.66 5.23
CA GLY A 124 7.39 -14.74 5.30
C GLY A 124 7.21 -13.45 4.48
N LEU A 125 6.06 -13.22 3.88
CA LEU A 125 5.78 -12.04 3.07
C LEU A 125 5.55 -10.80 3.93
N PRO A 126 5.98 -9.60 3.49
CA PRO A 126 5.67 -8.35 4.16
C PRO A 126 4.18 -8.05 4.12
N VAL A 127 3.73 -7.12 4.97
CA VAL A 127 2.32 -6.75 5.06
C VAL A 127 2.04 -5.35 4.53
N ILE A 128 0.87 -5.14 3.94
CA ILE A 128 0.31 -3.83 3.60
C ILE A 128 -0.85 -3.57 4.55
N ILE A 129 -0.70 -2.58 5.42
CA ILE A 129 -1.62 -2.32 6.53
C ILE A 129 -2.52 -1.13 6.23
N HIS A 130 -3.81 -1.39 6.21
CA HIS A 130 -4.87 -0.39 6.26
C HIS A 130 -5.19 -0.01 7.68
N SER A 131 -5.31 1.28 7.97
CA SER A 131 -5.76 1.76 9.28
C SER A 131 -6.50 3.08 9.14
N ARG A 132 -7.82 3.07 9.35
CA ARG A 132 -8.66 4.26 9.26
C ARG A 132 -9.54 4.40 10.49
N ASP A 133 -9.36 5.50 11.22
CA ASP A 133 -10.01 5.77 12.52
C ASP A 133 -9.82 4.65 13.58
N ALA A 134 -8.81 3.79 13.38
CA ALA A 134 -8.50 2.60 14.17
C ALA A 134 -7.07 2.59 14.75
N ALA A 135 -6.45 3.76 14.88
CA ALA A 135 -5.03 3.93 15.21
C ALA A 135 -4.54 3.07 16.38
N LYS A 136 -5.28 3.11 17.50
CA LYS A 136 -4.88 2.41 18.72
C LYS A 136 -4.96 0.90 18.57
N ASP A 137 -6.10 0.39 18.11
CA ASP A 137 -6.32 -1.05 17.98
C ASP A 137 -5.40 -1.67 16.93
N THR A 138 -5.17 -0.97 15.79
CA THR A 138 -4.22 -1.40 14.78
C THR A 138 -2.82 -1.50 15.38
N LEU A 139 -2.34 -0.47 16.08
CA LEU A 139 -1.01 -0.47 16.67
C LEU A 139 -0.85 -1.56 17.74
N ASP A 140 -1.86 -1.75 18.61
CA ASP A 140 -1.82 -2.74 19.68
C ASP A 140 -1.76 -4.16 19.09
N ILE A 141 -2.58 -4.47 18.08
CA ILE A 141 -2.53 -5.76 17.38
C ILE A 141 -1.19 -5.95 16.69
N MET A 142 -0.70 -4.94 15.97
CA MET A 142 0.59 -5.03 15.28
C MET A 142 1.76 -5.30 16.24
N LYS A 143 1.76 -4.68 17.44
CA LYS A 143 2.78 -4.91 18.46
C LYS A 143 2.77 -6.33 19.02
N VAL A 144 1.60 -6.91 19.19
CA VAL A 144 1.43 -8.24 19.80
C VAL A 144 1.60 -9.33 18.72
N GLU A 145 0.92 -9.18 17.62
CA GLU A 145 0.75 -10.27 16.65
C GLU A 145 1.82 -10.29 15.55
N HIS A 146 2.45 -9.17 15.24
CA HIS A 146 3.41 -9.10 14.13
C HIS A 146 4.77 -8.50 14.52
N ASN A 147 4.78 -7.36 15.21
CA ASN A 147 5.97 -6.66 15.69
C ASN A 147 7.12 -6.58 14.65
N GLY A 148 6.79 -6.29 13.40
CA GLY A 148 7.78 -6.19 12.31
C GLY A 148 8.35 -7.52 11.81
N ALA A 149 7.79 -8.66 12.19
CA ALA A 149 8.33 -10.00 11.93
C ALA A 149 8.70 -10.25 10.44
N THR A 150 7.88 -9.80 9.50
CA THR A 150 8.14 -9.94 8.06
C THR A 150 8.41 -8.60 7.36
N GLY A 151 8.35 -7.48 8.10
CA GLY A 151 8.34 -6.13 7.54
C GLY A 151 6.97 -5.73 7.01
N GLY A 152 6.87 -4.53 6.45
CA GLY A 152 5.63 -4.05 5.87
C GLY A 152 5.57 -2.54 5.70
N VAL A 153 4.43 -2.07 5.25
CA VAL A 153 4.10 -0.65 5.07
C VAL A 153 2.77 -0.32 5.74
N ILE A 154 2.71 0.81 6.39
CA ILE A 154 1.43 1.42 6.78
C ILE A 154 1.00 2.28 5.60
N HIS A 155 0.10 1.72 4.80
CA HIS A 155 -0.42 2.31 3.59
C HIS A 155 -1.28 3.54 3.92
N CYS A 156 -1.31 4.51 3.03
CA CYS A 156 -2.09 5.74 3.13
C CYS A 156 -2.02 6.37 4.53
N PHE A 157 -0.80 6.45 5.08
CA PHE A 157 -0.58 6.87 6.45
C PHE A 157 -1.25 8.22 6.74
N SER A 158 -2.13 8.27 7.74
CA SER A 158 -2.98 9.44 8.01
C SER A 158 -2.90 9.99 9.43
N TYR A 159 -2.01 9.42 10.25
CA TYR A 159 -1.84 9.80 11.66
C TYR A 159 -0.72 10.84 11.84
N GLY A 160 -0.43 11.19 13.11
CA GLY A 160 0.65 12.11 13.47
C GLY A 160 2.00 11.43 13.69
N VAL A 161 3.01 12.27 14.02
CA VAL A 161 4.41 11.85 14.22
C VAL A 161 4.56 10.81 15.33
N GLU A 162 3.78 10.88 16.40
CA GLU A 162 3.83 9.91 17.51
C GLU A 162 3.53 8.49 17.03
N MET A 163 2.50 8.36 16.19
CA MET A 163 2.11 7.07 15.63
C MET A 163 3.13 6.60 14.58
N ALA A 164 3.62 7.51 13.73
CA ALA A 164 4.67 7.20 12.77
C ALA A 164 5.93 6.66 13.46
N ARG A 165 6.33 7.26 14.61
CA ARG A 165 7.48 6.80 15.41
C ARG A 165 7.33 5.36 15.86
N GLU A 166 6.14 4.97 16.33
CA GLU A 166 5.89 3.59 16.79
C GLU A 166 6.09 2.58 15.64
N TYR A 167 5.53 2.86 14.46
CA TYR A 167 5.69 1.97 13.31
C TYR A 167 7.12 1.95 12.77
N LEU A 168 7.78 3.11 12.69
CA LEU A 168 9.18 3.21 12.27
C LEU A 168 10.11 2.44 13.23
N ASN A 169 9.87 2.49 14.53
CA ASN A 169 10.63 1.72 15.52
C ASN A 169 10.46 0.20 15.37
N MET A 170 9.33 -0.25 14.84
CA MET A 170 9.10 -1.65 14.48
C MET A 170 9.65 -2.02 13.08
N GLY A 171 10.26 -1.06 12.36
CA GLY A 171 10.86 -1.29 11.05
C GLY A 171 9.91 -1.15 9.86
N TYR A 172 8.68 -0.68 10.05
CA TYR A 172 7.73 -0.46 8.95
C TYR A 172 8.11 0.75 8.10
N TYR A 173 7.68 0.71 6.85
CA TYR A 173 7.67 1.86 5.96
C TYR A 173 6.38 2.67 6.13
N ILE A 174 6.45 3.94 5.73
CA ILE A 174 5.32 4.87 5.69
C ILE A 174 4.94 5.09 4.23
N GLY A 175 3.71 4.75 3.87
CA GLY A 175 3.14 5.03 2.56
C GLY A 175 2.79 6.51 2.40
N SER A 176 3.24 7.11 1.31
CA SER A 176 3.03 8.52 1.00
C SER A 176 2.39 8.67 -0.37
N GLY A 177 1.16 9.15 -0.40
CA GLY A 177 0.34 9.29 -1.60
C GLY A 177 -0.17 10.71 -1.85
N GLY A 178 -1.18 10.81 -2.72
CA GLY A 178 -1.75 12.06 -3.20
C GLY A 178 -2.21 13.02 -2.10
N VAL A 179 -2.65 12.51 -0.95
CA VAL A 179 -3.10 13.31 0.19
C VAL A 179 -2.03 14.26 0.72
N LEU A 180 -0.72 13.92 0.58
CA LEU A 180 0.39 14.79 0.97
C LEU A 180 0.34 16.16 0.27
N THR A 181 -0.25 16.24 -0.92
CA THR A 181 -0.36 17.47 -1.71
C THR A 181 -1.54 18.35 -1.31
N PHE A 182 -2.43 17.89 -0.41
CA PHE A 182 -3.65 18.62 -0.05
C PHE A 182 -3.36 19.79 0.88
N LYS A 183 -4.14 20.88 0.75
CA LYS A 183 -3.97 22.09 1.57
C LYS A 183 -4.08 21.84 3.09
N ASN A 184 -4.82 20.83 3.49
CA ASN A 184 -5.04 20.45 4.90
C ASN A 184 -4.14 19.32 5.39
N ALA A 185 -3.11 18.96 4.64
CA ALA A 185 -2.21 17.84 4.94
C ALA A 185 -1.14 18.15 6.01
N LYS A 186 -1.36 19.14 6.88
CA LYS A 186 -0.35 19.60 7.85
C LYS A 186 0.30 18.46 8.64
N LYS A 187 -0.50 17.55 9.22
CA LYS A 187 0.03 16.40 9.96
C LYS A 187 0.92 15.49 9.11
N LEU A 188 0.54 15.26 7.84
CA LEU A 188 1.31 14.42 6.94
C LEU A 188 2.62 15.08 6.51
N ILE A 189 2.63 16.40 6.38
CA ILE A 189 3.86 17.17 6.13
C ILE A 189 4.80 16.99 7.33
N GLU A 190 4.33 17.15 8.56
CA GLU A 190 5.11 16.92 9.77
C GLU A 190 5.67 15.48 9.85
N VAL A 191 4.88 14.49 9.44
CA VAL A 191 5.32 13.09 9.34
C VAL A 191 6.37 12.91 8.25
N ALA A 192 6.16 13.49 7.07
CA ALA A 192 7.12 13.45 5.99
C ALA A 192 8.44 14.15 6.35
N GLU A 193 8.42 15.25 7.12
CA GLU A 193 9.62 15.88 7.66
C GLU A 193 10.36 14.97 8.64
N TYR A 194 9.61 14.31 9.54
CA TYR A 194 10.14 13.46 10.61
C TYR A 194 10.69 12.12 10.12
N ALA A 195 9.95 11.42 9.26
CA ALA A 195 10.31 10.07 8.82
C ALA A 195 11.62 10.10 8.00
N PRO A 196 12.59 9.22 8.25
CA PRO A 196 13.78 9.10 7.41
C PRO A 196 13.39 8.78 5.96
N LEU A 197 14.10 9.34 4.98
CA LEU A 197 13.77 9.11 3.57
C LEU A 197 13.87 7.64 3.18
N ASP A 198 14.76 6.87 3.81
CA ASP A 198 14.91 5.42 3.62
C ASP A 198 13.79 4.59 4.26
N ARG A 199 12.74 5.23 4.80
CA ARG A 199 11.54 4.62 5.38
C ARG A 199 10.24 5.11 4.75
N ILE A 200 10.32 5.84 3.65
CA ILE A 200 9.15 6.32 2.91
C ILE A 200 9.05 5.55 1.59
N VAL A 201 7.85 5.15 1.22
CA VAL A 201 7.50 4.61 -0.10
C VAL A 201 6.40 5.45 -0.74
N LEU A 202 6.34 5.45 -2.07
CA LEU A 202 5.33 6.18 -2.83
C LEU A 202 4.20 5.25 -3.24
N GLU A 203 2.98 5.75 -3.20
CA GLU A 203 1.78 5.02 -3.57
C GLU A 203 0.72 5.94 -4.16
N THR A 204 -0.23 5.39 -4.90
CA THR A 204 -1.37 6.14 -5.41
C THR A 204 -2.65 5.90 -4.64
N ASP A 205 -2.91 4.68 -4.25
CA ASP A 205 -4.24 4.21 -3.84
C ASP A 205 -5.28 4.45 -4.95
N CYS A 206 -4.85 4.34 -6.22
CA CYS A 206 -5.74 4.59 -7.35
C CYS A 206 -6.81 3.51 -7.48
N PRO A 207 -8.03 3.89 -7.86
CA PRO A 207 -8.48 5.13 -8.53
C PRO A 207 -8.74 6.31 -7.59
N TYR A 208 -8.47 6.19 -6.30
CA TYR A 208 -8.80 7.17 -5.26
C TYR A 208 -7.68 8.20 -5.05
N LEU A 209 -7.94 9.22 -4.24
CA LEU A 209 -6.97 10.12 -3.63
C LEU A 209 -6.02 10.85 -4.60
N ALA A 210 -6.50 11.21 -5.81
CA ALA A 210 -5.68 11.92 -6.78
C ALA A 210 -5.03 13.19 -6.18
N PRO A 211 -3.72 13.42 -6.42
CA PRO A 211 -3.01 14.59 -5.91
C PRO A 211 -3.49 15.90 -6.56
N VAL A 212 -3.18 17.02 -5.93
CA VAL A 212 -3.29 18.33 -6.59
C VAL A 212 -2.27 18.38 -7.75
N PRO A 213 -2.64 18.86 -8.96
CA PRO A 213 -3.88 19.56 -9.31
C PRO A 213 -5.05 18.67 -9.76
N ASN A 214 -4.89 17.35 -9.72
CA ASN A 214 -5.86 16.40 -10.27
C ASN A 214 -6.94 15.95 -9.24
N ARG A 215 -6.99 16.58 -8.08
CA ARG A 215 -7.96 16.23 -7.03
C ARG A 215 -9.39 16.23 -7.56
N GLY A 216 -10.14 15.16 -7.23
CA GLY A 216 -11.52 14.95 -7.68
C GLY A 216 -11.66 14.26 -9.05
N LYS A 217 -10.54 13.95 -9.71
CA LYS A 217 -10.50 13.08 -10.90
C LYS A 217 -10.09 11.66 -10.49
N ARG A 218 -10.28 10.69 -11.38
CA ARG A 218 -9.72 9.33 -11.21
C ARG A 218 -8.20 9.43 -11.09
N ASN A 219 -7.65 8.81 -10.05
CA ASN A 219 -6.22 8.71 -9.85
C ASN A 219 -5.64 7.55 -10.67
N PHE A 220 -4.31 7.57 -10.91
CA PHE A 220 -3.53 6.50 -11.51
C PHE A 220 -2.05 6.78 -11.26
N SER A 221 -1.17 5.79 -11.45
CA SER A 221 0.26 5.90 -11.11
C SER A 221 0.98 7.06 -11.79
N GLY A 222 0.54 7.48 -12.99
CA GLY A 222 1.08 8.66 -13.69
C GLY A 222 0.90 9.99 -12.95
N ASN A 223 0.15 10.03 -11.86
CA ASN A 223 0.04 11.18 -10.98
C ASN A 223 1.12 11.24 -9.88
N LEU A 224 1.92 10.18 -9.68
CA LEU A 224 2.98 10.16 -8.66
C LEU A 224 4.04 11.26 -8.79
N PRO A 225 4.40 11.76 -9.97
CA PRO A 225 5.32 12.91 -10.07
C PRO A 225 4.92 14.11 -9.20
N TYR A 226 3.62 14.39 -9.02
CA TYR A 226 3.16 15.47 -8.12
C TYR A 226 3.44 15.17 -6.64
N VAL A 227 3.40 13.90 -6.24
CA VAL A 227 3.76 13.48 -4.88
C VAL A 227 5.28 13.54 -4.69
N VAL A 228 6.05 13.13 -5.69
CA VAL A 228 7.52 13.25 -5.73
C VAL A 228 7.96 14.69 -5.55
N GLU A 229 7.41 15.63 -6.34
CA GLU A 229 7.72 17.06 -6.23
C GLU A 229 7.43 17.60 -4.83
N LYS A 230 6.26 17.23 -4.27
CA LYS A 230 5.89 17.66 -2.92
C LYS A 230 6.80 17.08 -1.85
N LEU A 231 7.17 15.82 -1.96
CA LEU A 231 8.08 15.18 -1.01
C LEU A 231 9.51 15.76 -1.14
N ALA A 232 9.97 16.06 -2.35
CA ALA A 232 11.25 16.72 -2.61
C ALA A 232 11.32 18.11 -1.96
N GLU A 233 10.25 18.90 -2.08
CA GLU A 233 10.11 20.19 -1.40
C GLU A 233 10.25 20.04 0.13
N ILE A 234 9.53 19.08 0.72
CA ILE A 234 9.52 18.85 2.17
C ILE A 234 10.89 18.37 2.67
N LYS A 235 11.53 17.46 1.93
CA LYS A 235 12.84 16.88 2.29
C LYS A 235 14.02 17.77 1.94
N GLY A 236 13.85 18.80 1.11
CA GLY A 236 14.94 19.65 0.64
C GLY A 236 15.96 18.92 -0.24
N VAL A 237 15.52 17.96 -1.01
CA VAL A 237 16.34 17.15 -1.96
C VAL A 237 15.75 17.22 -3.36
N SER A 238 16.46 16.65 -4.36
CA SER A 238 15.94 16.64 -5.73
C SER A 238 14.84 15.59 -5.95
N ALA A 239 14.02 15.78 -6.98
CA ALA A 239 13.00 14.81 -7.39
C ALA A 239 13.62 13.46 -7.75
N GLU A 240 14.77 13.47 -8.43
CA GLU A 240 15.52 12.26 -8.80
C GLU A 240 15.97 11.48 -7.57
N GLU A 241 16.38 12.19 -6.51
CA GLU A 241 16.76 11.56 -5.25
C GLU A 241 15.55 10.90 -4.56
N ILE A 242 14.40 11.56 -4.55
CA ILE A 242 13.14 10.96 -4.05
C ILE A 242 12.81 9.69 -4.84
N ILE A 243 12.81 9.75 -6.17
CA ILE A 243 12.49 8.58 -7.01
C ILE A 243 13.45 7.44 -6.71
N ARG A 244 14.75 7.70 -6.70
CA ARG A 244 15.77 6.69 -6.45
C ARG A 244 15.60 6.01 -5.08
N GLU A 245 15.52 6.81 -4.00
CA GLU A 245 15.45 6.27 -2.64
C GLU A 245 14.12 5.57 -2.37
N THR A 246 12.99 6.13 -2.80
CA THR A 246 11.68 5.48 -2.58
C THR A 246 11.52 4.20 -3.41
N ALA A 247 12.03 4.15 -4.63
CA ALA A 247 12.04 2.93 -5.43
C ALA A 247 12.96 1.85 -4.82
N LYS A 248 14.12 2.22 -4.29
CA LYS A 248 15.00 1.33 -3.54
C LYS A 248 14.30 0.78 -2.29
N ASN A 249 13.60 1.63 -1.55
CA ASN A 249 12.82 1.24 -0.37
C ASN A 249 11.72 0.25 -0.75
N ALA A 250 10.98 0.50 -1.82
CA ALA A 250 9.91 -0.37 -2.30
C ALA A 250 10.46 -1.75 -2.71
N ARG A 251 11.60 -1.80 -3.43
CA ARG A 251 12.27 -3.07 -3.76
C ARG A 251 12.71 -3.82 -2.52
N ALA A 252 13.27 -3.12 -1.52
CA ALA A 252 13.66 -3.72 -0.25
C ALA A 252 12.45 -4.25 0.53
N LEU A 253 11.35 -3.47 0.59
CA LEU A 253 10.10 -3.85 1.23
C LEU A 253 9.55 -5.15 0.63
N TYR A 254 9.41 -5.21 -0.69
CA TYR A 254 8.80 -6.33 -1.40
C TYR A 254 9.79 -7.40 -1.86
N ARG A 255 11.09 -7.24 -1.54
CA ARG A 255 12.18 -8.18 -1.89
C ARG A 255 12.26 -8.46 -3.40
N ILE A 256 11.96 -7.45 -4.21
CA ILE A 256 12.04 -7.50 -5.67
C ILE A 256 13.49 -7.18 -6.07
N THR A 257 14.15 -8.16 -6.69
CA THR A 257 15.48 -7.97 -7.31
C THR A 257 15.31 -7.44 -8.73
N GLU A 258 16.28 -6.61 -9.17
CA GLU A 258 16.32 -6.10 -10.56
C GLU A 258 16.49 -7.23 -11.58
#